data_e54d46e91b1917c80cea506790b311d6
#
_entry.id   e54d46e91b1917c80cea506790b311d6
#
_cell.length_a   1.000
_cell.length_b   1.000
_cell.length_c   1.000
_cell.angle_alpha   90.00
_cell.angle_beta   90.00
_cell.angle_gamma   90.00
#
_symmetry.space_group_name_H-M   'P 1'
#
loop_
_entity.id
_entity.type
_entity.pdbx_description
1 polymer ?
#
loop_
_entity_poly.entity_id
_entity_poly.type
_entity_poly.pdbx_seq_one_letter_code
_entity_poly.pdbx_strand_id
1 'polypeptide(L)'
;MSSYHLNRFLFDLKMSEGVLKHAEADLDGAMSHYELTLEEREALKAGDPRRLRQLGAHGMLALYIMRLNPEFRTNVYWTQK
;
A
#
# COMPACT_ATOMS: atom_id res chain seq x y z
N MET A 1 -8.65 15.63 -0.79
CA MET A 1 -9.66 14.96 -0.84
C MET A 1 -9.49 13.52 -0.96
N SER A 2 -9.33 13.03 -2.12
CA SER A 2 -9.35 11.61 -2.32
C SER A 2 -8.20 10.90 -1.65
N SER A 3 -7.07 11.56 -1.45
CA SER A 3 -5.91 10.90 -0.89
C SER A 3 -6.06 10.56 0.60
N TYR A 4 -7.10 11.05 1.25
CA TYR A 4 -7.28 10.74 2.67
C TYR A 4 -7.39 9.24 2.90
N HIS A 5 -8.25 8.57 2.13
CA HIS A 5 -8.45 7.14 2.33
C HIS A 5 -7.24 6.33 1.91
N LEU A 6 -6.54 6.81 0.87
CA LEU A 6 -5.31 6.14 0.46
C LEU A 6 -4.27 6.20 1.57
N ASN A 7 -4.07 7.38 2.14
CA ASN A 7 -3.10 7.53 3.22
C ASN A 7 -3.54 6.78 4.47
N ARG A 8 -4.84 6.74 4.74
CA ARG A 8 -5.34 6.00 5.89
C ARG A 8 -5.08 4.51 5.74
N PHE A 9 -5.30 3.97 4.54
CA PHE A 9 -5.04 2.56 4.30
C PHE A 9 -3.55 2.25 4.52
N LEU A 10 -2.69 3.09 3.97
CA LEU A 10 -1.25 2.89 4.13
C LEU A 10 -0.81 3.03 5.59
N PHE A 11 -1.41 3.98 6.28
CA PHE A 11 -1.12 4.17 7.70
C PHE A 11 -1.52 2.92 8.49
N ASP A 12 -2.67 2.36 8.17
CA ASP A 12 -3.13 1.16 8.85
C ASP A 12 -2.25 -0.04 8.53
N LEU A 13 -1.72 -0.13 7.32
CA LEU A 13 -0.76 -1.17 7.00
C LEU A 13 0.48 -1.06 7.89
N LYS A 14 0.85 0.17 8.23
CA LYS A 14 2.00 0.39 9.08
C LYS A 14 1.69 0.05 10.53
N MET A 15 0.54 0.47 11.02
CA MET A 15 0.25 0.44 12.45
C MET A 15 -0.55 -0.77 12.90
N SER A 16 -1.29 -1.40 12.01
CA SER A 16 -2.20 -2.48 12.39
C SER A 16 -1.79 -3.78 11.74
N GLU A 17 -1.35 -4.74 12.56
CA GLU A 17 -1.02 -6.05 12.02
C GLU A 17 -2.24 -6.77 11.48
N GLY A 18 -3.40 -6.49 12.06
CA GLY A 18 -4.64 -7.09 11.56
C GLY A 18 -4.93 -6.66 10.14
N VAL A 19 -4.77 -5.37 9.86
CA VAL A 19 -4.98 -4.88 8.50
C VAL A 19 -3.93 -5.44 7.56
N LEU A 20 -2.69 -5.49 8.01
CA LEU A 20 -1.62 -6.03 7.18
C LEU A 20 -1.88 -7.49 6.81
N LYS A 21 -2.26 -8.29 7.79
CA LYS A 21 -2.52 -9.70 7.54
C LYS A 21 -3.73 -9.89 6.64
N HIS A 22 -4.77 -9.08 6.85
CA HIS A 22 -5.93 -9.16 5.99
C HIS A 22 -5.56 -8.82 4.54
N ALA A 23 -4.74 -7.77 4.37
CA ALA A 23 -4.33 -7.35 3.04
C ALA A 23 -3.46 -8.41 2.37
N GLU A 24 -2.61 -9.08 3.14
CA GLU A 24 -1.79 -10.15 2.59
C GLU A 24 -2.63 -11.32 2.11
N ALA A 25 -3.69 -11.61 2.84
CA ALA A 25 -4.56 -12.73 2.47
C ALA A 25 -5.57 -12.35 1.38
N ASP A 26 -6.08 -11.12 1.45
CA ASP A 26 -7.13 -10.68 0.54
C ASP A 26 -7.06 -9.16 0.41
N LEU A 27 -6.23 -8.69 -0.51
CA LEU A 27 -6.02 -7.26 -0.67
C LEU A 27 -7.32 -6.54 -1.05
N ASP A 28 -8.09 -7.12 -1.97
CA ASP A 28 -9.34 -6.50 -2.37
C ASP A 28 -10.31 -6.37 -1.20
N GLY A 29 -10.39 -7.39 -0.39
CA GLY A 29 -11.25 -7.35 0.79
C GLY A 29 -10.81 -6.28 1.77
N ALA A 30 -9.50 -6.18 1.99
CA ALA A 30 -8.98 -5.16 2.90
C ALA A 30 -9.27 -3.77 2.37
N MET A 31 -9.08 -3.56 1.06
CA MET A 31 -9.32 -2.26 0.46
C MET A 31 -10.78 -1.88 0.46
N SER A 32 -11.68 -2.84 0.52
CA SER A 32 -13.11 -2.55 0.47
C SER A 32 -13.60 -1.78 1.70
N HIS A 33 -12.82 -1.76 2.76
CA HIS A 33 -13.16 -1.00 3.95
C HIS A 33 -12.82 0.49 3.82
N TYR A 34 -12.23 0.88 2.70
CA TYR A 34 -11.82 2.25 2.47
C TYR A 34 -12.44 2.76 1.18
N GLU A 35 -12.70 4.06 1.12
CA GLU A 35 -13.26 4.65 -0.11
C GLU A 35 -12.15 5.02 -1.06
N LEU A 36 -11.58 4.02 -1.69
CA LEU A 36 -10.49 4.21 -2.62
C LEU A 36 -11.01 4.33 -4.04
N THR A 37 -10.37 5.20 -4.83
CA THR A 37 -10.69 5.28 -6.24
C THR A 37 -10.15 4.06 -6.96
N LEU A 38 -10.62 3.85 -8.18
CA LEU A 38 -10.12 2.74 -8.98
C LEU A 38 -8.62 2.87 -9.20
N GLU A 39 -8.16 4.08 -9.50
CA GLU A 39 -6.74 4.32 -9.71
C GLU A 39 -5.93 3.99 -8.47
N GLU A 40 -6.46 4.38 -7.29
CA GLU A 40 -5.76 4.08 -6.05
C GLU A 40 -5.68 2.59 -5.81
N ARG A 41 -6.78 1.87 -6.09
CA ARG A 41 -6.77 0.42 -5.93
C ARG A 41 -5.76 -0.23 -6.85
N GLU A 42 -5.70 0.21 -8.09
CA GLU A 42 -4.76 -0.38 -9.02
C GLU A 42 -3.33 -0.10 -8.64
N ALA A 43 -3.05 1.10 -8.14
CA ALA A 43 -1.71 1.42 -7.70
C ALA A 43 -1.30 0.59 -6.50
N LEU A 44 -2.25 0.36 -5.58
CA LEU A 44 -1.97 -0.47 -4.42
C LEU A 44 -1.71 -1.92 -4.83
N LYS A 45 -2.46 -2.42 -5.78
CA LYS A 45 -2.25 -3.79 -6.26
C LYS A 45 -0.91 -3.92 -6.96
N ALA A 46 -0.50 -2.89 -7.69
CA ALA A 46 0.79 -2.89 -8.35
C ALA A 46 1.95 -2.80 -7.36
N GLY A 47 1.69 -2.22 -6.20
CA GLY A 47 2.70 -2.11 -5.18
C GLY A 47 3.80 -1.13 -5.51
N ASP A 48 3.51 -0.12 -6.32
CA ASP A 48 4.51 0.85 -6.76
C ASP A 48 4.41 2.12 -5.92
N PRO A 49 5.38 2.36 -5.03
CA PRO A 49 5.31 3.55 -4.17
C PRO A 49 5.31 4.85 -4.95
N ARG A 50 5.98 4.87 -6.09
CA ARG A 50 6.03 6.09 -6.89
C ARG A 50 4.65 6.47 -7.39
N ARG A 51 3.92 5.49 -7.88
CA ARG A 51 2.58 5.76 -8.38
C ARG A 51 1.66 6.20 -7.27
N LEU A 52 1.80 5.59 -6.09
CA LEU A 52 1.00 5.99 -4.94
C LEU A 52 1.28 7.43 -4.55
N ARG A 53 2.54 7.85 -4.61
CA ARG A 53 2.88 9.23 -4.30
C ARG A 53 2.27 10.19 -5.31
N GLN A 54 2.22 9.80 -6.56
CA GLN A 54 1.60 10.63 -7.59
C GLN A 54 0.11 10.81 -7.33
N LEU A 55 -0.50 9.84 -6.69
CA LEU A 55 -1.93 9.90 -6.36
C LEU A 55 -2.20 10.61 -5.04
N GLY A 56 -1.16 11.05 -4.35
CA GLY A 56 -1.33 11.84 -3.14
C GLY A 56 -0.90 11.17 -1.86
N ALA A 57 -0.30 9.99 -1.93
CA ALA A 57 0.19 9.32 -0.74
C ALA A 57 1.41 10.04 -0.19
N HIS A 58 1.51 10.12 1.13
CA HIS A 58 2.72 10.64 1.75
C HIS A 58 3.89 9.72 1.43
N GLY A 59 5.05 10.31 1.17
CA GLY A 59 6.21 9.55 0.76
C GLY A 59 6.56 8.41 1.69
N MET A 60 6.55 8.69 2.99
CA MET A 60 6.88 7.65 3.97
C MET A 60 5.82 6.55 3.98
N LEU A 61 4.55 6.93 3.89
CA LEU A 61 3.48 5.94 3.92
C LEU A 61 3.46 5.08 2.67
N ALA A 62 3.78 5.68 1.53
CA ALA A 62 3.76 4.93 0.28
C ALA A 62 4.69 3.73 0.32
N LEU A 63 5.79 3.85 1.06
CA LEU A 63 6.75 2.75 1.15
C LEU A 63 6.19 1.53 1.86
N TYR A 64 5.15 1.69 2.68
CA TYR A 64 4.62 0.56 3.41
C TYR A 64 3.86 -0.42 2.54
N ILE A 65 3.51 -0.03 1.31
CA ILE A 65 2.90 -0.99 0.40
C ILE A 65 3.87 -2.12 0.07
N MET A 66 5.17 -1.86 0.20
CA MET A 66 6.16 -2.88 -0.09
C MET A 66 6.11 -4.04 0.90
N ARG A 67 5.46 -3.85 2.03
CA ARG A 67 5.28 -4.95 2.98
C ARG A 67 4.39 -6.05 2.41
N LEU A 68 3.55 -5.71 1.44
CA LEU A 68 2.66 -6.66 0.82
C LEU A 68 3.27 -7.33 -0.40
N ASN A 69 4.47 -6.92 -0.79
CA ASN A 69 5.09 -7.43 -1.99
C ASN A 69 6.50 -7.93 -1.68
N PRO A 70 6.62 -9.19 -1.28
CA PRO A 70 7.93 -9.73 -0.92
C PRO A 70 8.94 -9.66 -2.07
N GLU A 71 8.46 -9.84 -3.30
CA GLU A 71 9.33 -9.78 -4.45
C GLU A 71 9.93 -8.39 -4.62
N PHE A 72 9.09 -7.38 -4.49
CA PHE A 72 9.52 -6.01 -4.60
C PHE A 72 10.50 -5.67 -3.49
N ARG A 73 10.18 -6.10 -2.29
CA ARG A 73 11.03 -5.87 -1.14
C ARG A 73 12.39 -6.53 -1.33
N THR A 74 12.40 -7.75 -1.85
CA THR A 74 13.63 -8.46 -2.10
C THR A 74 14.48 -7.73 -3.11
N ASN A 75 13.87 -7.28 -4.19
CA ASN A 75 14.61 -6.60 -5.24
C ASN A 75 15.16 -5.26 -4.80
N VAL A 76 14.41 -4.55 -3.97
CA VAL A 76 14.80 -3.20 -3.58
C VAL A 76 15.83 -3.20 -2.45
N TYR A 77 15.66 -4.10 -1.50
CA TYR A 77 16.49 -4.07 -0.30
C TYR A 77 17.58 -5.11 -0.28
N TRP A 78 17.25 -6.32 -0.71
CA TRP A 78 18.17 -7.43 -0.47
C TRP A 78 19.23 -7.60 -1.53
N THR A 79 18.92 -7.21 -2.74
CA THR A 79 19.90 -7.33 -3.81
C THR A 79 21.02 -6.34 -3.67
N GLN A 80 20.83 -5.31 -2.88
CA GLN A 80 21.87 -4.31 -2.69
C GLN A 80 22.88 -4.72 -1.65
N LYS A 81 22.62 -5.79 -0.99
CA LYS A 81 23.58 -6.29 -0.04
C LYS A 81 24.62 -7.13 -0.73
#